data_7050b6975d9dbdeab5e168c5a870a486
#
_entry.id   7050b6975d9dbdeab5e168c5a870a486
#
_cell.length_a   1.000
_cell.length_b   1.000
_cell.length_c   1.000
_cell.angle_alpha   90.00
_cell.angle_beta   90.00
_cell.angle_gamma   90.00
#
_symmetry.space_group_name_H-M   'P 1'
#
loop_
_entity.id
_entity.type
_entity.pdbx_description
1 polymer ?
#
loop_
_entity_poly.entity_id
_entity_poly.type
_entity_poly.pdbx_seq_one_letter_code
_entity_poly.pdbx_strand_id
1 'polypeptide(L)'
;EEWIEQDVTDMVRRDRNHPSIFMWSIGNEVDYPNDPYSHPILDGSTINQPMFGGYKPDAPDAMRIGKIAKRLAACVRAVDTSRPVTGALAGVVMSNQTEYPEAIDVVGYNYTENRYDEDHATYPNRVIYGSENGSGLEAWYAVKDKEFIFGQFIWTGTDYLGESGAWPSRGLYTGLRDFGSFPKPRGHFRASLWCEKPVTYVGTYPIPDRFKNSRRTFLSPDAWDIWNYDPGQEIRVVCYTNAPQARLLLDGKVLGEMNPYD
;
A
#
# COMPACT_ATOMS: atom_id res chain seq x y z
N GLU A 1 23.34 13.06 10.53
CA GLU A 1 24.05 12.65 9.31
C GLU A 1 25.30 11.79 9.59
N GLU A 2 25.91 11.88 10.77
CA GLU A 2 27.13 11.16 11.13
C GLU A 2 26.96 9.63 11.11
N TRP A 3 25.83 9.13 11.57
CA TRP A 3 25.55 7.69 11.72
C TRP A 3 24.91 7.02 10.52
N ILE A 4 24.32 7.77 9.60
CA ILE A 4 23.48 7.25 8.53
C ILE A 4 24.22 6.23 7.62
N GLU A 5 25.48 6.51 7.28
CA GLU A 5 26.28 5.60 6.44
C GLU A 5 26.70 4.35 7.21
N GLN A 6 27.03 4.50 8.48
CA GLN A 6 27.37 3.38 9.35
C GLN A 6 26.17 2.46 9.54
N ASP A 7 25.00 3.01 9.89
CA ASP A 7 23.78 2.24 10.13
C ASP A 7 23.38 1.41 8.92
N VAL A 8 23.40 1.99 7.71
CA VAL A 8 23.10 1.28 6.47
C VAL A 8 24.15 0.19 6.19
N THR A 9 25.43 0.52 6.36
CA THR A 9 26.51 -0.45 6.13
C THR A 9 26.43 -1.62 7.11
N ASP A 10 26.16 -1.36 8.37
CA ASP A 10 26.03 -2.40 9.40
C ASP A 10 24.78 -3.26 9.20
N MET A 11 23.65 -2.69 8.78
CA MET A 11 22.46 -3.43 8.39
C MET A 11 22.79 -4.42 7.27
N VAL A 12 23.41 -3.95 6.19
CA VAL A 12 23.77 -4.82 5.05
C VAL A 12 24.76 -5.91 5.45
N ARG A 13 25.80 -5.58 6.23
CA ARG A 13 26.78 -6.55 6.72
C ARG A 13 26.16 -7.62 7.59
N ARG A 14 25.24 -7.25 8.49
CA ARG A 14 24.53 -8.17 9.38
C ARG A 14 23.68 -9.14 8.58
N ASP A 15 22.96 -8.66 7.58
CA ASP A 15 21.85 -9.39 6.99
C ASP A 15 22.14 -9.98 5.60
N ARG A 16 23.23 -9.59 4.91
CA ARG A 16 23.53 -10.01 3.52
C ARG A 16 23.62 -11.52 3.30
N ASN A 17 23.84 -12.30 4.35
CA ASN A 17 23.91 -13.75 4.26
C ASN A 17 22.53 -14.43 4.39
N HIS A 18 21.44 -13.67 4.59
CA HIS A 18 20.09 -14.21 4.60
C HIS A 18 19.58 -14.38 3.15
N PRO A 19 19.29 -15.62 2.70
CA PRO A 19 18.88 -15.86 1.32
C PRO A 19 17.48 -15.30 0.98
N SER A 20 16.69 -14.98 1.99
CA SER A 20 15.36 -14.37 1.81
C SER A 20 15.41 -12.87 1.44
N ILE A 21 16.55 -12.21 1.63
CA ILE A 21 16.69 -10.81 1.21
C ILE A 21 16.95 -10.77 -0.29
N PHE A 22 16.11 -10.07 -1.02
CA PHE A 22 16.22 -9.94 -2.48
C PHE A 22 16.55 -8.52 -2.95
N MET A 23 16.34 -7.51 -2.12
CA MET A 23 16.73 -6.12 -2.37
C MET A 23 16.93 -5.34 -1.06
N TRP A 24 17.64 -4.21 -1.13
CA TRP A 24 17.93 -3.34 0.00
C TRP A 24 17.17 -2.03 -0.13
N SER A 25 16.33 -1.70 0.85
CA SER A 25 15.67 -0.39 0.88
C SER A 25 16.50 0.60 1.71
N ILE A 26 16.75 1.78 1.12
CA ILE A 26 17.51 2.86 1.76
C ILE A 26 16.64 3.93 2.39
N GLY A 27 15.33 3.83 2.27
CA GLY A 27 14.40 4.77 2.87
C GLY A 27 12.94 4.46 2.55
N ASN A 28 12.07 4.77 3.50
CA ASN A 28 10.63 4.72 3.34
C ASN A 28 10.05 6.11 3.54
N GLU A 29 9.31 6.61 2.54
CA GLU A 29 8.57 7.88 2.60
C GLU A 29 9.40 9.09 3.06
N VAL A 30 10.70 9.11 2.75
CA VAL A 30 11.59 10.22 3.09
C VAL A 30 11.27 11.49 2.31
N ASP A 31 10.54 11.36 1.23
CA ASP A 31 9.99 12.39 0.38
C ASP A 31 8.56 12.80 0.80
N TYR A 32 8.03 12.15 1.83
CA TYR A 32 6.73 12.46 2.40
C TYR A 32 6.86 13.65 3.37
N PRO A 33 5.94 14.59 3.35
CA PRO A 33 6.12 15.84 4.09
C PRO A 33 5.77 15.76 5.57
N ASN A 34 6.18 14.70 6.27
CA ASN A 34 6.31 14.75 7.73
C ASN A 34 7.35 15.82 8.12
N ASP A 35 8.32 16.06 7.23
CA ASP A 35 9.25 17.16 7.31
C ASP A 35 9.14 17.91 5.98
N PRO A 36 8.34 18.97 5.91
CA PRO A 36 8.03 19.65 4.65
C PRO A 36 9.28 20.21 4.01
N TYR A 37 9.40 19.97 2.72
CA TYR A 37 10.50 20.45 1.90
C TYR A 37 10.14 21.75 1.20
N SER A 38 11.17 22.53 0.85
CA SER A 38 11.06 23.65 -0.07
C SER A 38 11.35 23.15 -1.49
N HIS A 39 10.41 23.30 -2.39
CA HIS A 39 10.57 23.09 -3.83
C HIS A 39 9.40 23.70 -4.57
N PRO A 40 9.63 24.39 -5.71
CA PRO A 40 8.55 25.04 -6.46
C PRO A 40 7.37 24.15 -6.84
N ILE A 41 7.62 22.84 -7.06
CA ILE A 41 6.57 21.86 -7.38
C ILE A 41 5.65 21.56 -6.19
N LEU A 42 6.03 21.94 -4.98
CA LEU A 42 5.25 21.77 -3.75
C LEU A 42 4.35 22.96 -3.45
N ASP A 43 4.24 23.94 -4.34
CA ASP A 43 3.47 25.17 -4.16
C ASP A 43 1.95 24.99 -4.02
N GLY A 44 1.49 23.74 -4.00
CA GLY A 44 0.12 23.36 -3.72
C GLY A 44 -0.73 23.06 -4.95
N SER A 45 -0.19 23.23 -6.16
CA SER A 45 -0.96 22.99 -7.40
C SER A 45 -0.99 21.52 -7.82
N THR A 46 0.04 20.74 -7.50
CA THR A 46 0.23 19.37 -8.00
C THR A 46 0.36 18.30 -6.92
N ILE A 47 0.75 18.68 -5.71
CA ILE A 47 0.88 17.76 -4.57
C ILE A 47 -0.11 18.17 -3.50
N ASN A 48 -1.25 17.52 -3.50
CA ASN A 48 -2.27 17.73 -2.50
C ASN A 48 -2.01 16.80 -1.29
N GLN A 49 -1.16 17.26 -0.38
CA GLN A 49 -0.95 16.59 0.90
C GLN A 49 -1.21 17.56 2.06
N PRO A 50 -2.45 18.05 2.23
CA PRO A 50 -2.78 19.04 3.26
C PRO A 50 -2.54 18.52 4.68
N MET A 51 -2.49 17.20 4.86
CA MET A 51 -2.32 16.53 6.15
C MET A 51 -0.97 16.84 6.81
N PHE A 52 0.07 17.19 6.03
CA PHE A 52 1.44 17.36 6.50
C PHE A 52 2.00 18.78 6.30
N GLY A 53 1.16 19.73 5.93
CA GLY A 53 1.52 21.14 5.88
C GLY A 53 2.12 21.63 4.55
N GLY A 54 2.31 20.75 3.56
CA GLY A 54 2.70 21.12 2.19
C GLY A 54 4.03 21.86 2.07
N TYR A 55 4.15 22.67 1.03
CA TYR A 55 5.33 23.50 0.76
C TYR A 55 5.60 24.53 1.87
N LYS A 56 6.85 24.57 2.32
CA LYS A 56 7.34 25.61 3.25
C LYS A 56 8.64 26.21 2.74
N PRO A 57 8.67 27.50 2.42
CA PRO A 57 9.86 28.14 1.85
C PRO A 57 11.09 28.10 2.76
N ASP A 58 10.89 28.00 4.06
CA ASP A 58 11.95 27.95 5.06
C ASP A 58 12.42 26.51 5.38
N ALA A 59 11.81 25.50 4.74
CA ALA A 59 12.18 24.10 4.92
C ALA A 59 13.40 23.72 4.06
N PRO A 60 14.07 22.58 4.36
CA PRO A 60 15.17 22.09 3.55
C PRO A 60 14.79 21.88 2.08
N ASP A 61 15.73 22.19 1.18
CA ASP A 61 15.56 21.95 -0.26
C ASP A 61 15.36 20.47 -0.54
N ALA A 62 14.29 20.12 -1.27
CA ALA A 62 13.96 18.75 -1.67
C ALA A 62 15.08 18.06 -2.48
N MET A 63 15.91 18.82 -3.20
CA MET A 63 17.04 18.28 -3.98
C MET A 63 18.06 17.54 -3.11
N ARG A 64 18.09 17.82 -1.82
CA ARG A 64 18.95 17.10 -0.87
C ARG A 64 18.63 15.61 -0.76
N ILE A 65 17.36 15.20 -0.97
CA ILE A 65 16.93 13.79 -0.88
C ILE A 65 17.73 12.93 -1.88
N GLY A 66 17.85 13.38 -3.11
CA GLY A 66 18.60 12.67 -4.14
C GLY A 66 20.09 12.50 -3.78
N LYS A 67 20.71 13.55 -3.19
CA LYS A 67 22.10 13.49 -2.73
C LYS A 67 22.30 12.47 -1.61
N ILE A 68 21.38 12.43 -0.65
CA ILE A 68 21.41 11.46 0.44
C ILE A 68 21.20 10.04 -0.10
N ALA A 69 20.21 9.85 -0.99
CA ALA A 69 19.95 8.56 -1.62
C ALA A 69 21.19 8.01 -2.37
N LYS A 70 21.90 8.84 -3.12
CA LYS A 70 23.16 8.44 -3.78
C LYS A 70 24.22 7.97 -2.78
N ARG A 71 24.38 8.67 -1.67
CA ARG A 71 25.33 8.27 -0.62
C ARG A 71 24.95 6.92 -0.01
N LEU A 72 23.68 6.72 0.36
CA LEU A 72 23.21 5.48 0.97
C LEU A 72 23.27 4.29 0.00
N ALA A 73 22.88 4.50 -1.26
CA ALA A 73 23.01 3.48 -2.30
C ALA A 73 24.47 3.07 -2.53
N ALA A 74 25.40 4.03 -2.47
CA ALA A 74 26.83 3.74 -2.57
C ALA A 74 27.32 2.90 -1.37
N CYS A 75 26.85 3.17 -0.14
CA CYS A 75 27.19 2.37 1.03
C CYS A 75 26.69 0.93 0.89
N VAL A 76 25.46 0.72 0.43
CA VAL A 76 24.93 -0.62 0.14
C VAL A 76 25.80 -1.34 -0.88
N ARG A 77 26.03 -0.73 -2.05
CA ARG A 77 26.77 -1.32 -3.17
C ARG A 77 28.23 -1.61 -2.82
N ALA A 78 28.83 -0.87 -1.88
CA ALA A 78 30.17 -1.16 -1.37
C ALA A 78 30.27 -2.46 -0.57
N VAL A 79 29.14 -2.96 -0.03
CA VAL A 79 29.08 -4.15 0.82
C VAL A 79 28.42 -5.35 0.11
N ASP A 80 27.38 -5.08 -0.69
CA ASP A 80 26.64 -6.07 -1.45
C ASP A 80 26.35 -5.55 -2.87
N THR A 81 26.98 -6.18 -3.85
CA THR A 81 26.79 -5.90 -5.28
C THR A 81 25.82 -6.87 -5.95
N SER A 82 25.31 -7.84 -5.23
CA SER A 82 24.48 -8.93 -5.77
C SER A 82 22.99 -8.63 -5.76
N ARG A 83 22.56 -7.66 -4.97
CA ARG A 83 21.14 -7.29 -4.81
C ARG A 83 20.89 -5.85 -5.19
N PRO A 84 19.74 -5.55 -5.80
CA PRO A 84 19.36 -4.19 -6.15
C PRO A 84 19.07 -3.34 -4.92
N VAL A 85 19.25 -2.04 -5.08
CA VAL A 85 18.89 -1.03 -4.10
C VAL A 85 17.55 -0.43 -4.47
N THR A 86 16.67 -0.27 -3.49
CA THR A 86 15.35 0.35 -3.63
C THR A 86 15.14 1.47 -2.61
N GLY A 87 14.10 2.23 -2.82
CA GLY A 87 13.52 3.18 -1.88
C GLY A 87 12.02 3.28 -2.13
N ALA A 88 11.25 3.58 -1.10
CA ALA A 88 9.81 3.68 -1.15
C ALA A 88 9.38 5.16 -1.15
N LEU A 89 8.85 5.62 -2.27
CA LEU A 89 8.48 7.00 -2.53
C LEU A 89 6.97 7.21 -2.28
N ALA A 90 6.62 8.22 -1.49
CA ALA A 90 5.24 8.67 -1.31
C ALA A 90 4.96 9.99 -2.06
N GLY A 91 5.96 10.85 -2.15
CA GLY A 91 5.92 12.11 -2.92
C GLY A 91 6.50 11.97 -4.32
N VAL A 92 6.01 11.01 -5.11
CA VAL A 92 6.60 10.63 -6.41
C VAL A 92 6.76 11.81 -7.36
N VAL A 93 5.78 12.71 -7.44
CA VAL A 93 5.84 13.90 -8.32
C VAL A 93 7.00 14.82 -7.94
N MET A 94 7.23 15.03 -6.65
CA MET A 94 8.37 15.80 -6.17
C MET A 94 9.69 15.03 -6.40
N SER A 95 9.70 13.75 -6.04
CA SER A 95 10.91 12.92 -6.16
C SER A 95 11.39 12.79 -7.60
N ASN A 96 10.48 12.82 -8.59
CA ASN A 96 10.82 12.87 -10.01
C ASN A 96 11.58 14.15 -10.42
N GLN A 97 11.56 15.20 -9.60
CA GLN A 97 12.34 16.43 -9.82
C GLN A 97 13.71 16.37 -9.13
N THR A 98 14.01 15.31 -8.41
CA THR A 98 15.27 15.10 -7.69
C THR A 98 16.04 13.94 -8.32
N GLU A 99 17.27 13.71 -7.86
CA GLU A 99 18.05 12.55 -8.30
C GLU A 99 17.72 11.27 -7.49
N TYR A 100 16.62 11.25 -6.70
CA TYR A 100 16.31 10.10 -5.85
C TYR A 100 15.94 8.85 -6.67
N PRO A 101 15.01 8.91 -7.63
CA PRO A 101 14.69 7.74 -8.44
C PRO A 101 15.88 7.18 -9.23
N GLU A 102 16.78 8.04 -9.67
CA GLU A 102 17.98 7.65 -10.43
C GLU A 102 19.12 7.11 -9.54
N ALA A 103 19.05 7.32 -8.23
CA ALA A 103 20.04 6.81 -7.28
C ALA A 103 19.85 5.31 -6.96
N ILE A 104 18.67 4.76 -7.23
CA ILE A 104 18.24 3.42 -6.88
C ILE A 104 17.95 2.58 -8.12
N ASP A 105 18.00 1.25 -7.98
CA ASP A 105 17.84 0.34 -9.11
C ASP A 105 16.35 0.00 -9.35
N VAL A 106 15.55 0.02 -8.29
CA VAL A 106 14.12 -0.31 -8.29
C VAL A 106 13.38 0.74 -7.49
N VAL A 107 12.38 1.36 -8.09
CA VAL A 107 11.66 2.49 -7.47
C VAL A 107 10.33 2.01 -6.92
N GLY A 108 10.20 2.06 -5.58
CA GLY A 108 8.97 1.75 -4.88
C GLY A 108 8.03 2.95 -4.83
N TYR A 109 6.74 2.71 -5.02
CA TYR A 109 5.69 3.73 -4.96
C TYR A 109 4.73 3.38 -3.83
N ASN A 110 4.61 4.27 -2.84
CA ASN A 110 3.66 4.14 -1.74
C ASN A 110 2.38 4.91 -2.07
N TYR A 111 1.25 4.19 -2.18
CA TYR A 111 -0.11 4.76 -2.40
C TYR A 111 -0.23 5.74 -3.58
N THR A 112 0.61 5.58 -4.59
CA THR A 112 0.65 6.44 -5.78
C THR A 112 0.48 5.62 -7.07
N GLU A 113 -0.41 4.62 -7.03
CA GLU A 113 -0.71 3.72 -8.14
C GLU A 113 -1.20 4.47 -9.38
N ASN A 114 -1.81 5.62 -9.19
CA ASN A 114 -2.27 6.50 -10.27
C ASN A 114 -1.12 7.09 -11.12
N ARG A 115 0.12 6.97 -10.65
CA ARG A 115 1.30 7.46 -11.38
C ARG A 115 1.95 6.39 -12.27
N TYR A 116 1.61 5.12 -12.12
CA TYR A 116 2.33 4.03 -12.78
C TYR A 116 2.39 4.19 -14.31
N ASP A 117 1.27 4.45 -14.97
CA ASP A 117 1.21 4.54 -16.43
C ASP A 117 1.95 5.78 -16.95
N GLU A 118 1.76 6.93 -16.31
CA GLU A 118 2.39 8.18 -16.71
C GLU A 118 3.90 8.14 -16.51
N ASP A 119 4.35 7.61 -15.37
CA ASP A 119 5.76 7.53 -15.06
C ASP A 119 6.46 6.44 -15.88
N HIS A 120 5.80 5.33 -16.20
CA HIS A 120 6.34 4.35 -17.13
C HIS A 120 6.50 4.92 -18.55
N ALA A 121 5.54 5.71 -19.01
CA ALA A 121 5.64 6.37 -20.30
C ALA A 121 6.80 7.41 -20.35
N THR A 122 7.00 8.13 -19.24
CA THR A 122 8.03 9.16 -19.12
C THR A 122 9.44 8.57 -18.89
N TYR A 123 9.50 7.48 -18.11
CA TYR A 123 10.73 6.81 -17.68
C TYR A 123 10.67 5.31 -18.03
N PRO A 124 10.71 4.93 -19.32
CA PRO A 124 10.42 3.56 -19.76
C PRO A 124 11.41 2.50 -19.24
N ASN A 125 12.60 2.91 -18.82
CA ASN A 125 13.62 2.01 -18.25
C ASN A 125 13.54 1.88 -16.73
N ARG A 126 12.62 2.62 -16.07
CA ARG A 126 12.47 2.57 -14.63
C ARG A 126 11.73 1.30 -14.22
N VAL A 127 12.34 0.52 -13.34
CA VAL A 127 11.68 -0.62 -12.72
C VAL A 127 10.82 -0.10 -11.56
N ILE A 128 9.52 -0.31 -11.65
CA ILE A 128 8.54 0.21 -10.69
C ILE A 128 7.84 -0.94 -9.98
N TYR A 129 7.54 -0.76 -8.68
CA TYR A 129 6.69 -1.65 -7.91
C TYR A 129 5.88 -0.87 -6.87
N GLY A 130 4.78 -1.46 -6.41
CA GLY A 130 4.02 -0.94 -5.27
C GLY A 130 4.69 -1.34 -3.97
N SER A 131 5.54 -0.49 -3.43
CA SER A 131 6.27 -0.78 -2.18
C SER A 131 5.36 -0.74 -0.96
N GLU A 132 4.27 0.05 -1.04
CA GLU A 132 3.24 0.08 -0.03
C GLU A 132 1.91 0.48 -0.67
N ASN A 133 0.96 -0.44 -0.69
CA ASN A 133 -0.36 -0.23 -1.28
C ASN A 133 -1.48 -0.64 -0.33
N GLY A 134 -2.66 -0.10 -0.57
CA GLY A 134 -3.88 -0.52 0.12
C GLY A 134 -4.35 -1.91 -0.33
N SER A 135 -5.22 -2.52 0.47
CA SER A 135 -5.80 -3.83 0.18
C SER A 135 -7.01 -3.78 -0.75
N GLY A 136 -7.44 -2.61 -1.19
CA GLY A 136 -8.65 -2.40 -1.99
C GLY A 136 -8.57 -2.93 -3.43
N LEU A 137 -9.73 -3.01 -4.08
CA LEU A 137 -9.85 -3.52 -5.44
C LEU A 137 -9.13 -2.62 -6.45
N GLU A 138 -9.17 -1.31 -6.26
CA GLU A 138 -8.50 -0.33 -7.13
C GLU A 138 -6.98 -0.54 -7.16
N ALA A 139 -6.38 -0.77 -5.97
CA ALA A 139 -4.96 -1.08 -5.88
C ALA A 139 -4.60 -2.41 -6.56
N TRP A 140 -5.51 -3.40 -6.55
CA TRP A 140 -5.35 -4.64 -7.29
C TRP A 140 -5.38 -4.41 -8.80
N TYR A 141 -6.35 -3.68 -9.31
CA TYR A 141 -6.44 -3.38 -10.74
C TYR A 141 -5.28 -2.51 -11.25
N ALA A 142 -4.69 -1.71 -10.39
CA ALA A 142 -3.52 -0.92 -10.74
C ALA A 142 -2.28 -1.75 -11.10
N VAL A 143 -2.22 -3.02 -10.68
CA VAL A 143 -1.04 -3.88 -10.89
C VAL A 143 -1.33 -5.15 -11.69
N LYS A 144 -2.55 -5.67 -11.60
CA LYS A 144 -2.93 -7.01 -12.07
C LYS A 144 -2.51 -7.31 -13.53
N ASP A 145 -2.66 -6.36 -14.43
CA ASP A 145 -2.46 -6.54 -15.87
C ASP A 145 -1.30 -5.67 -16.41
N LYS A 146 -0.41 -5.18 -15.53
CA LYS A 146 0.71 -4.31 -15.90
C LYS A 146 2.03 -5.07 -15.80
N GLU A 147 2.55 -5.52 -16.94
CA GLU A 147 3.80 -6.27 -17.01
C GLU A 147 5.03 -5.48 -16.52
N PHE A 148 4.96 -4.15 -16.56
CA PHE A 148 6.04 -3.27 -16.11
C PHE A 148 6.04 -3.03 -14.59
N ILE A 149 5.02 -3.51 -13.85
CA ILE A 149 4.99 -3.49 -12.39
C ILE A 149 5.32 -4.90 -11.89
N PHE A 150 6.51 -5.08 -11.32
CA PHE A 150 6.94 -6.42 -10.94
C PHE A 150 6.30 -6.98 -9.67
N GLY A 151 5.67 -6.16 -8.85
CA GLY A 151 5.06 -6.62 -7.60
C GLY A 151 4.31 -5.53 -6.84
N GLN A 152 3.59 -6.00 -5.82
CA GLN A 152 2.81 -5.16 -4.91
C GLN A 152 2.96 -5.67 -3.48
N PHE A 153 3.28 -4.78 -2.57
CA PHE A 153 3.32 -5.03 -1.13
C PHE A 153 2.19 -4.29 -0.45
N ILE A 154 1.40 -5.02 0.32
CA ILE A 154 0.21 -4.47 0.99
C ILE A 154 0.56 -3.98 2.38
N TRP A 155 0.17 -2.77 2.70
CA TRP A 155 0.18 -2.29 4.07
C TRP A 155 -1.18 -2.55 4.73
N THR A 156 -1.30 -3.55 5.59
CA THR A 156 -0.21 -4.41 6.03
C THR A 156 -0.67 -5.87 6.09
N GLY A 157 0.26 -6.79 6.18
CA GLY A 157 -0.04 -8.23 6.22
C GLY A 157 -0.73 -8.65 7.52
N THR A 158 -0.27 -8.15 8.67
CA THR A 158 -0.77 -8.52 10.00
C THR A 158 -0.96 -7.27 10.84
N ASP A 159 -1.99 -7.25 11.68
CA ASP A 159 -2.15 -6.20 12.69
C ASP A 159 -0.92 -6.13 13.60
N TYR A 160 -0.52 -4.95 14.04
CA TYR A 160 0.67 -4.79 14.86
C TYR A 160 0.48 -3.73 15.96
N LEU A 161 1.29 -3.84 17.01
CA LEU A 161 1.34 -2.85 18.08
C LEU A 161 2.15 -1.64 17.62
N GLY A 162 1.67 -0.45 17.92
CA GLY A 162 2.28 0.81 17.48
C GLY A 162 1.39 1.54 16.47
N GLU A 163 1.80 2.74 16.10
CA GLU A 163 1.05 3.66 15.20
C GLU A 163 -0.44 3.75 15.57
N SER A 164 -0.72 3.59 16.85
CA SER A 164 -2.07 3.59 17.36
C SER A 164 -2.63 5.02 17.40
N GLY A 165 -3.93 5.14 17.15
CA GLY A 165 -4.64 6.39 17.35
C GLY A 165 -4.75 6.78 18.83
N ALA A 166 -5.76 7.59 19.16
CA ALA A 166 -6.00 8.00 20.54
C ALA A 166 -6.31 6.79 21.46
N TRP A 167 -5.91 6.90 22.73
CA TRP A 167 -6.26 5.93 23.75
C TRP A 167 -7.78 5.65 23.75
N PRO A 168 -8.23 4.39 23.85
CA PRO A 168 -7.52 3.17 24.26
C PRO A 168 -6.89 2.33 23.12
N SER A 169 -6.79 2.84 21.92
CA SER A 169 -6.15 2.11 20.82
C SER A 169 -4.68 1.82 21.13
N ARG A 170 -4.19 0.64 20.82
CA ARG A 170 -2.83 0.19 21.12
C ARG A 170 -2.06 -0.29 19.88
N GLY A 171 -2.74 -0.38 18.76
CA GLY A 171 -2.14 -0.90 17.54
C GLY A 171 -2.82 -0.39 16.29
N LEU A 172 -2.25 -0.74 15.15
CA LEU A 172 -2.84 -0.52 13.84
C LEU A 172 -3.54 -1.81 13.38
N TYR A 173 -4.80 -1.67 12.96
CA TYR A 173 -5.70 -2.79 12.64
C TYR A 173 -6.01 -2.87 11.13
N THR A 174 -5.05 -2.50 10.30
CA THR A 174 -5.17 -2.53 8.83
C THR A 174 -4.73 -3.85 8.22
N GLY A 175 -4.24 -4.78 9.03
CA GLY A 175 -3.76 -6.08 8.60
C GLY A 175 -4.79 -6.92 7.85
N LEU A 176 -4.32 -7.74 6.92
CA LEU A 176 -5.11 -8.83 6.32
C LEU A 176 -5.39 -9.94 7.33
N ARG A 177 -4.55 -10.03 8.35
CA ARG A 177 -4.64 -10.95 9.48
C ARG A 177 -4.61 -10.17 10.78
N ASP A 178 -5.20 -10.73 11.80
CA ASP A 178 -5.14 -10.18 13.15
C ASP A 178 -3.82 -10.50 13.88
N PHE A 179 -3.66 -10.08 15.13
CA PHE A 179 -2.49 -10.37 15.96
C PHE A 179 -2.20 -11.86 16.17
N GLY A 180 -3.24 -12.70 16.10
CA GLY A 180 -3.12 -14.16 16.19
C GLY A 180 -2.83 -14.81 14.82
N SER A 181 -2.64 -14.02 13.78
CA SER A 181 -2.47 -14.46 12.39
C SER A 181 -3.71 -15.14 11.79
N PHE A 182 -4.90 -14.93 12.34
CA PHE A 182 -6.16 -15.36 11.73
C PHE A 182 -6.57 -14.40 10.62
N PRO A 183 -7.05 -14.93 9.47
CA PRO A 183 -7.47 -14.06 8.38
C PRO A 183 -8.70 -13.22 8.78
N LYS A 184 -8.63 -11.94 8.48
CA LYS A 184 -9.73 -10.99 8.63
C LYS A 184 -10.56 -10.92 7.34
N PRO A 185 -11.74 -10.28 7.32
CA PRO A 185 -12.55 -10.14 6.11
C PRO A 185 -11.74 -9.63 4.91
N ARG A 186 -10.89 -8.62 5.11
CA ARG A 186 -10.02 -8.09 4.06
C ARG A 186 -8.96 -9.07 3.58
N GLY A 187 -8.55 -10.01 4.44
CA GLY A 187 -7.68 -11.12 4.06
C GLY A 187 -8.39 -12.11 3.14
N HIS A 188 -9.64 -12.44 3.44
CA HIS A 188 -10.47 -13.28 2.56
C HIS A 188 -10.76 -12.58 1.22
N PHE A 189 -11.03 -11.27 1.25
CA PHE A 189 -11.16 -10.47 0.03
C PHE A 189 -9.92 -10.57 -0.84
N ARG A 190 -8.73 -10.31 -0.28
CA ARG A 190 -7.48 -10.42 -1.05
C ARG A 190 -7.21 -11.84 -1.53
N ALA A 191 -7.52 -12.85 -0.73
CA ALA A 191 -7.40 -14.25 -1.16
C ALA A 191 -8.27 -14.57 -2.37
N SER A 192 -9.49 -14.01 -2.45
CA SER A 192 -10.36 -14.20 -3.61
C SER A 192 -9.81 -13.59 -4.91
N LEU A 193 -8.89 -12.64 -4.82
CA LEU A 193 -8.23 -12.03 -5.99
C LEU A 193 -6.94 -12.77 -6.40
N TRP A 194 -6.24 -13.38 -5.44
CA TRP A 194 -4.88 -13.91 -5.64
C TRP A 194 -4.82 -15.43 -5.73
N CYS A 195 -5.72 -16.14 -5.02
CA CYS A 195 -5.61 -17.59 -4.91
C CYS A 195 -6.15 -18.28 -6.14
N GLU A 196 -5.42 -19.29 -6.65
CA GLU A 196 -5.90 -20.21 -7.67
C GLU A 196 -6.86 -21.26 -7.10
N LYS A 197 -6.70 -21.60 -5.80
CA LYS A 197 -7.61 -22.51 -5.10
C LYS A 197 -8.96 -21.83 -4.88
N PRO A 198 -10.07 -22.59 -4.90
CA PRO A 198 -11.39 -22.05 -4.59
C PRO A 198 -11.41 -21.32 -3.24
N VAL A 199 -11.88 -20.09 -3.25
CA VAL A 199 -12.09 -19.24 -2.07
C VAL A 199 -13.55 -18.86 -2.04
N THR A 200 -14.19 -18.99 -0.88
CA THR A 200 -15.53 -18.48 -0.62
C THR A 200 -15.61 -18.00 0.81
N TYR A 201 -16.00 -16.77 1.00
CA TYR A 201 -16.23 -16.14 2.29
C TYR A 201 -17.49 -15.30 2.22
N VAL A 202 -18.35 -15.42 3.21
CA VAL A 202 -19.57 -14.62 3.33
C VAL A 202 -19.46 -13.74 4.58
N GLY A 203 -19.59 -12.46 4.39
CA GLY A 203 -19.56 -11.49 5.47
C GLY A 203 -20.73 -10.51 5.40
N THR A 204 -20.94 -9.79 6.49
CA THR A 204 -22.04 -8.84 6.62
C THR A 204 -21.59 -7.55 7.29
N TYR A 205 -22.26 -6.45 7.00
CA TYR A 205 -22.09 -5.17 7.71
C TYR A 205 -23.34 -4.29 7.58
N PRO A 206 -23.61 -3.44 8.57
CA PRO A 206 -24.70 -2.48 8.48
C PRO A 206 -24.38 -1.39 7.46
N ILE A 207 -25.35 -1.02 6.64
CA ILE A 207 -25.20 0.06 5.67
C ILE A 207 -25.26 1.39 6.43
N PRO A 208 -24.21 2.22 6.40
CA PRO A 208 -24.24 3.55 7.00
C PRO A 208 -25.36 4.40 6.40
N ASP A 209 -26.05 5.21 7.21
CA ASP A 209 -27.20 6.03 6.79
C ASP A 209 -26.94 6.89 5.55
N ARG A 210 -25.73 7.44 5.42
CA ARG A 210 -25.31 8.25 4.27
C ARG A 210 -25.28 7.49 2.93
N PHE A 211 -25.33 6.14 2.96
CA PHE A 211 -25.29 5.28 1.77
C PHE A 211 -26.59 4.53 1.51
N LYS A 212 -27.60 4.60 2.38
CA LYS A 212 -28.87 3.85 2.28
C LYS A 212 -29.58 4.05 0.93
N ASN A 213 -29.46 5.24 0.34
CA ASN A 213 -30.08 5.56 -0.95
C ASN A 213 -29.06 5.68 -2.10
N SER A 214 -27.82 5.28 -1.88
CA SER A 214 -26.77 5.38 -2.88
C SER A 214 -26.70 4.08 -3.68
N ARG A 215 -26.80 4.18 -5.02
CA ARG A 215 -26.46 3.09 -5.92
C ARG A 215 -24.95 2.81 -5.97
N ARG A 216 -24.14 3.68 -5.38
CA ARG A 216 -22.70 3.46 -5.28
C ARG A 216 -22.44 2.29 -4.36
N THR A 217 -21.64 1.35 -4.84
CA THR A 217 -21.20 0.19 -4.10
C THR A 217 -20.24 0.67 -3.02
N PHE A 218 -20.75 0.81 -1.79
CA PHE A 218 -19.88 0.95 -0.65
C PHE A 218 -19.39 -0.45 -0.28
N LEU A 219 -18.12 -0.73 -0.54
CA LEU A 219 -17.47 -1.97 -0.15
C LEU A 219 -16.73 -1.73 1.15
N SER A 220 -17.22 -2.33 2.24
CA SER A 220 -16.46 -2.37 3.48
C SER A 220 -15.50 -3.54 3.45
N PRO A 221 -14.18 -3.33 3.69
CA PRO A 221 -13.26 -4.44 3.86
C PRO A 221 -13.47 -5.19 5.17
N ASP A 222 -14.36 -4.72 6.03
CA ASP A 222 -14.64 -5.27 7.36
C ASP A 222 -16.04 -5.92 7.42
N ALA A 223 -16.40 -6.68 6.40
CA ALA A 223 -17.62 -7.50 6.36
C ALA A 223 -17.39 -8.81 7.12
N TRP A 224 -17.73 -8.83 8.40
CA TRP A 224 -17.49 -9.98 9.26
C TRP A 224 -18.52 -11.09 9.05
N ASP A 225 -18.16 -12.31 9.32
CA ASP A 225 -19.03 -13.50 9.28
C ASP A 225 -19.92 -13.62 10.54
N ILE A 226 -20.50 -12.49 10.93
CA ILE A 226 -21.31 -12.34 12.13
C ILE A 226 -22.71 -11.88 11.74
N TRP A 227 -23.73 -12.46 12.37
CA TRP A 227 -25.10 -12.01 12.27
C TRP A 227 -25.61 -11.62 13.67
N ASN A 228 -25.43 -10.37 14.04
CA ASN A 228 -25.88 -9.82 15.33
C ASN A 228 -26.33 -8.37 15.13
N TYR A 229 -27.56 -8.22 14.63
CA TYR A 229 -28.12 -6.93 14.24
C TYR A 229 -29.48 -6.70 14.90
N ASP A 230 -29.80 -5.43 15.13
CA ASP A 230 -31.10 -5.04 15.64
C ASP A 230 -32.21 -5.15 14.57
N PRO A 231 -33.47 -5.43 14.97
CA PRO A 231 -34.58 -5.41 14.04
C PRO A 231 -34.71 -4.08 13.31
N GLY A 232 -34.85 -4.15 11.98
CA GLY A 232 -34.99 -2.95 11.13
C GLY A 232 -33.67 -2.35 10.62
N GLN A 233 -32.52 -2.88 11.03
CA GLN A 233 -31.25 -2.50 10.42
C GLN A 233 -31.17 -3.02 8.99
N GLU A 234 -30.70 -2.18 8.10
CA GLU A 234 -30.39 -2.56 6.72
C GLU A 234 -28.96 -3.11 6.65
N ILE A 235 -28.84 -4.36 6.23
CA ILE A 235 -27.59 -5.11 6.25
C ILE A 235 -27.18 -5.46 4.81
N ARG A 236 -25.91 -5.27 4.50
CA ARG A 236 -25.32 -5.79 3.29
C ARG A 236 -24.67 -7.14 3.56
N VAL A 237 -25.02 -8.11 2.72
CA VAL A 237 -24.34 -9.40 2.64
C VAL A 237 -23.37 -9.34 1.46
N VAL A 238 -22.12 -9.70 1.69
CA VAL A 238 -21.10 -9.77 0.66
C VAL A 238 -20.53 -11.17 0.57
N CYS A 239 -20.14 -11.57 -0.63
CA CYS A 239 -19.44 -12.82 -0.89
C CYS A 239 -18.10 -12.51 -1.56
N TYR A 240 -16.99 -12.88 -0.94
CA TYR A 240 -15.67 -12.82 -1.55
C TYR A 240 -15.35 -14.20 -2.11
N THR A 241 -15.25 -14.30 -3.43
CA THR A 241 -15.02 -15.58 -4.10
C THR A 241 -14.27 -15.38 -5.42
N ASN A 242 -13.49 -16.37 -5.81
CA ASN A 242 -12.92 -16.49 -7.16
C ASN A 242 -13.73 -17.42 -8.07
N ALA A 243 -14.92 -17.86 -7.63
CA ALA A 243 -15.85 -18.59 -8.46
C ALA A 243 -16.51 -17.66 -9.49
N PRO A 244 -16.85 -18.15 -10.69
CA PRO A 244 -17.48 -17.35 -11.73
C PRO A 244 -18.90 -16.90 -11.39
N GLN A 245 -19.57 -17.56 -10.43
CA GLN A 245 -20.93 -17.24 -9.99
C GLN A 245 -21.09 -17.53 -8.51
N ALA A 246 -21.92 -16.74 -7.82
CA ALA A 246 -22.32 -16.97 -6.45
C ALA A 246 -23.85 -16.91 -6.32
N ARG A 247 -24.43 -17.80 -5.52
CA ARG A 247 -25.86 -17.84 -5.23
C ARG A 247 -26.07 -17.74 -3.71
N LEU A 248 -26.85 -16.76 -3.29
CA LEU A 248 -27.22 -16.59 -1.90
C LEU A 248 -28.51 -17.31 -1.59
N LEU A 249 -28.50 -18.17 -0.58
CA LEU A 249 -29.66 -18.87 -0.08
C LEU A 249 -29.90 -18.53 1.39
N LEU A 250 -31.17 -18.42 1.78
CA LEU A 250 -31.60 -18.35 3.18
C LEU A 250 -32.64 -19.45 3.39
N ASP A 251 -32.37 -20.37 4.31
CA ASP A 251 -33.24 -21.55 4.61
C ASP A 251 -33.64 -22.33 3.33
N GLY A 252 -32.66 -22.50 2.42
CA GLY A 252 -32.86 -23.20 1.16
C GLY A 252 -33.56 -22.40 0.06
N LYS A 253 -34.04 -21.20 0.36
CA LYS A 253 -34.66 -20.31 -0.63
C LYS A 253 -33.61 -19.40 -1.24
N VAL A 254 -33.54 -19.38 -2.57
CA VAL A 254 -32.66 -18.46 -3.30
C VAL A 254 -33.12 -17.01 -3.10
N LEU A 255 -32.24 -16.17 -2.61
CA LEU A 255 -32.46 -14.74 -2.45
C LEU A 255 -31.90 -13.91 -3.59
N GLY A 256 -30.84 -14.39 -4.25
CA GLY A 256 -30.24 -13.71 -5.37
C GLY A 256 -29.06 -14.51 -5.98
N GLU A 257 -28.74 -14.14 -7.17
CA GLU A 257 -27.54 -14.60 -7.90
C GLU A 257 -26.69 -13.37 -8.22
N MET A 258 -25.39 -13.51 -8.12
CA MET A 258 -24.46 -12.41 -8.34
C MET A 258 -23.41 -12.85 -9.36
N ASN A 259 -23.14 -11.97 -10.29
CA ASN A 259 -21.99 -12.07 -11.16
C ASN A 259 -20.79 -11.36 -10.51
N PRO A 260 -19.56 -11.69 -10.92
CA PRO A 260 -18.39 -10.97 -10.46
C PRO A 260 -18.51 -9.47 -10.75
N TYR A 261 -17.88 -8.66 -9.92
CA TYR A 261 -17.60 -7.29 -10.30
C TYR A 261 -16.56 -7.30 -11.42
N ASP A 262 -16.89 -6.65 -12.54
CA ASP A 262 -15.97 -6.39 -13.65
C ASP A 262 -15.02 -5.25 -13.31
#